data_84ec1f159af3bb0fb6f3099f7b7d9175
#
_entry.id   84ec1f159af3bb0fb6f3099f7b7d9175
#
_cell.length_a   1.000
_cell.length_b   1.000
_cell.length_c   1.000
_cell.angle_alpha   90.00
_cell.angle_beta   90.00
_cell.angle_gamma   90.00
#
_symmetry.space_group_name_H-M   'P 1'
#
loop_
_entity.id
_entity.type
_entity.pdbx_description
1 polymer ?
#
loop_
_entity_poly.entity_id
_entity_poly.type
_entity_poly.pdbx_seq_one_letter_code
_entity_poly.pdbx_strand_id
1 'polypeptide(L)'
;MKLRSIAGICGLFVAAGLLSGCVFASVVPPRGVIYTDQTAPLFPGGGPGTAEGRASAHNILFLVGWGNVGLDQAMKNGGIKQVSHTDYRIENYALIYQRFTIIVKGETEPREGPPGGGRP
;
A
#
# COMPACT_ATOMS: atom_id res chain seq x y z
N MET A 1 29.12 -31.04 -31.16
CA MET A 1 29.19 -29.61 -30.83
C MET A 1 27.85 -28.90 -30.63
N LYS A 2 26.86 -29.26 -31.44
CA LYS A 2 25.51 -28.63 -31.30
C LYS A 2 24.75 -28.99 -30.03
N LEU A 3 24.92 -30.18 -29.49
CA LEU A 3 24.19 -30.61 -28.27
C LEU A 3 24.64 -29.88 -27.00
N ARG A 4 25.93 -29.56 -26.90
CA ARG A 4 26.47 -28.82 -25.75
C ARG A 4 26.01 -27.35 -25.75
N SER A 5 25.78 -26.77 -26.92
CA SER A 5 25.27 -25.42 -27.08
C SER A 5 23.80 -25.32 -26.68
N ILE A 6 23.01 -26.31 -27.03
CA ILE A 6 21.57 -26.40 -26.66
C ILE A 6 21.40 -26.56 -25.12
N ALA A 7 22.23 -27.42 -24.52
CA ALA A 7 22.23 -27.58 -23.08
C ALA A 7 22.58 -26.28 -22.32
N GLY A 8 23.52 -25.48 -22.84
CA GLY A 8 23.87 -24.19 -22.28
C GLY A 8 22.74 -23.17 -22.38
N ILE A 9 22.03 -23.13 -23.50
CA ILE A 9 20.88 -22.23 -23.72
C ILE A 9 19.71 -22.62 -22.83
N CYS A 10 19.40 -23.93 -22.71
CA CYS A 10 18.37 -24.40 -21.79
C CYS A 10 18.71 -24.07 -20.32
N GLY A 11 19.96 -24.22 -19.92
CA GLY A 11 20.41 -23.85 -18.58
C GLY A 11 20.23 -22.36 -18.27
N LEU A 12 20.50 -21.52 -19.26
CA LEU A 12 20.31 -20.07 -19.12
C LEU A 12 18.85 -19.66 -18.98
N PHE A 13 17.94 -20.30 -19.73
CA PHE A 13 16.49 -20.08 -19.62
C PHE A 13 15.92 -20.54 -18.28
N VAL A 14 16.39 -21.66 -17.76
CA VAL A 14 15.96 -22.17 -16.45
C VAL A 14 16.47 -21.25 -15.34
N ALA A 15 17.70 -20.77 -15.40
CA ALA A 15 18.26 -19.82 -14.44
C ALA A 15 17.52 -18.48 -14.48
N ALA A 16 17.18 -17.96 -15.66
CA ALA A 16 16.38 -16.75 -15.81
C ALA A 16 14.95 -16.91 -15.26
N GLY A 17 14.35 -18.09 -15.44
CA GLY A 17 13.02 -18.42 -14.90
C GLY A 17 13.00 -18.49 -13.38
N LEU A 18 14.06 -18.93 -12.74
CA LEU A 18 14.16 -18.99 -11.27
C LEU A 18 14.34 -17.62 -10.63
N LEU A 19 14.91 -16.65 -11.33
CA LEU A 19 15.03 -15.27 -10.85
C LEU A 19 13.71 -14.49 -10.94
N SER A 20 12.77 -14.93 -11.76
CA SER A 20 11.46 -14.25 -11.92
C SER A 20 10.47 -14.56 -10.80
N GLY A 21 10.78 -15.51 -9.92
CA GLY A 21 9.87 -15.97 -8.86
C GLY A 21 9.56 -14.94 -7.77
N CYS A 22 10.33 -13.87 -7.65
CA CYS A 22 10.11 -12.85 -6.63
C CYS A 22 9.03 -11.81 -6.99
N VAL A 23 8.54 -11.79 -8.21
CA VAL A 23 7.59 -10.74 -8.66
C VAL A 23 6.14 -11.08 -8.34
N PHE A 24 5.82 -12.36 -8.09
CA PHE A 24 4.43 -12.82 -7.91
C PHE A 24 4.01 -13.12 -6.47
N ALA A 25 4.90 -13.07 -5.51
CA ALA A 25 4.58 -13.29 -4.10
C ALA A 25 4.27 -11.96 -3.38
N SER A 26 3.41 -11.12 -3.93
CA SER A 26 2.95 -9.96 -3.18
C SER A 26 1.65 -10.29 -2.44
N VAL A 27 1.68 -10.16 -1.14
CA VAL A 27 0.53 -10.11 -0.23
C VAL A 27 -0.36 -8.89 -0.54
N VAL A 28 -0.02 -8.16 -1.57
CA VAL A 28 -0.70 -6.96 -2.06
C VAL A 28 -1.77 -7.37 -3.06
N PRO A 29 -2.94 -6.75 -3.07
CA PRO A 29 -3.99 -7.03 -4.04
C PRO A 29 -3.46 -7.03 -5.47
N PRO A 30 -4.00 -7.88 -6.38
CA PRO A 30 -3.52 -7.99 -7.75
C PRO A 30 -3.63 -6.64 -8.45
N ARG A 31 -2.54 -6.20 -9.09
CA ARG A 31 -2.48 -4.92 -9.80
C ARG A 31 -2.70 -5.14 -11.29
N GLY A 32 -3.63 -4.40 -11.88
CA GLY A 32 -3.78 -4.33 -13.32
C GLY A 32 -2.70 -3.44 -13.98
N VAL A 33 -2.26 -3.81 -15.16
CA VAL A 33 -1.28 -3.02 -15.92
C VAL A 33 -1.92 -1.78 -16.55
N ILE A 34 -3.17 -1.93 -17.03
CA ILE A 34 -3.87 -0.84 -17.72
C ILE A 34 -4.61 0.07 -16.73
N TYR A 35 -5.32 -0.53 -15.80
CA TYR A 35 -6.08 0.21 -14.80
C TYR A 35 -6.12 -0.55 -13.49
N THR A 36 -5.92 0.15 -12.41
CA THR A 36 -6.11 -0.37 -11.04
C THR A 36 -6.73 0.72 -10.18
N ASP A 37 -7.79 0.38 -9.47
CA ASP A 37 -8.35 1.16 -8.38
C ASP A 37 -8.70 0.19 -7.25
N GLN A 38 -7.89 0.18 -6.23
CA GLN A 38 -8.01 -0.76 -5.12
C GLN A 38 -7.79 -0.07 -3.79
N THR A 39 -8.64 -0.44 -2.84
CA THR A 39 -8.51 -0.03 -1.43
C THR A 39 -8.31 -1.28 -0.59
N ALA A 40 -7.33 -1.24 0.28
CA ALA A 40 -7.05 -2.33 1.20
C ALA A 40 -6.66 -1.78 2.58
N PRO A 41 -6.89 -2.54 3.65
CA PRO A 41 -6.47 -2.15 4.98
C PRO A 41 -4.95 -2.20 5.10
N LEU A 42 -4.36 -1.15 5.64
CA LEU A 42 -2.94 -1.11 5.99
C LEU A 42 -2.75 -1.58 7.43
N PHE A 43 -3.58 -1.07 8.33
CA PHE A 43 -3.65 -1.50 9.71
C PHE A 43 -5.13 -1.71 10.09
N PRO A 44 -5.55 -2.95 10.29
CA PRO A 44 -6.89 -3.23 10.81
C PRO A 44 -6.95 -2.76 12.27
N GLY A 45 -7.83 -1.83 12.53
CA GLY A 45 -8.07 -1.31 13.88
C GLY A 45 -9.47 -1.60 14.35
N GLY A 46 -9.73 -1.34 15.60
CA GLY A 46 -11.01 -1.65 16.24
C GLY A 46 -11.98 -0.47 16.22
N GLY A 47 -12.84 -0.39 15.24
CA GLY A 47 -14.00 0.47 15.29
C GLY A 47 -14.11 1.50 14.17
N PRO A 48 -15.31 2.02 13.92
CA PRO A 48 -15.55 3.10 12.98
C PRO A 48 -15.00 4.39 13.56
N GLY A 49 -14.08 5.04 12.84
CA GLY A 49 -13.68 6.40 13.18
C GLY A 49 -14.75 7.40 12.77
N THR A 50 -14.94 8.45 13.56
CA THR A 50 -15.88 9.54 13.28
C THR A 50 -15.29 10.59 12.34
N ALA A 51 -13.97 10.64 12.23
CA ALA A 51 -13.23 11.54 11.36
C ALA A 51 -12.38 10.75 10.35
N GLU A 52 -12.23 11.31 9.16
CA GLU A 52 -11.41 10.75 8.09
C GLU A 52 -10.39 11.80 7.61
N GLY A 53 -9.13 11.40 7.53
CA GLY A 53 -8.06 12.19 6.97
C GLY A 53 -7.40 11.45 5.82
N ARG A 54 -6.98 12.19 4.80
CA ARG A 54 -6.34 11.63 3.60
C ARG A 54 -5.04 12.36 3.29
N ALA A 55 -4.07 11.60 2.83
CA ALA A 55 -2.83 12.12 2.28
C ALA A 55 -2.48 11.33 1.02
N SER A 56 -2.03 12.02 -0.03
CA SER A 56 -1.78 11.41 -1.33
C SER A 56 -0.40 11.75 -1.86
N ALA A 57 0.19 10.78 -2.56
CA ALA A 57 1.35 10.99 -3.40
C ALA A 57 1.05 10.53 -4.82
N HIS A 58 1.74 11.12 -5.75
CA HIS A 58 1.55 10.96 -7.19
C HIS A 58 2.87 10.55 -7.82
N ASN A 59 2.79 9.76 -8.86
CA ASN A 59 3.94 9.34 -9.66
C ASN A 59 3.56 9.34 -11.14
N ILE A 60 4.44 9.85 -11.97
CA ILE A 60 4.32 9.83 -13.43
C ILE A 60 5.46 9.01 -14.02
N LEU A 61 5.12 8.01 -14.83
CA LEU A 61 6.04 7.14 -15.57
C LEU A 61 7.10 6.48 -14.69
N PHE A 62 6.89 6.37 -13.39
CA PHE A 62 7.89 5.95 -12.40
C PHE A 62 9.17 6.82 -12.36
N LEU A 63 9.15 7.97 -13.03
CA LEU A 63 10.30 8.87 -13.15
C LEU A 63 10.18 10.05 -12.19
N VAL A 64 8.99 10.57 -12.00
CA VAL A 64 8.76 11.75 -11.15
C VAL A 64 7.67 11.43 -10.14
N GLY A 65 7.99 11.55 -8.86
CA GLY A 65 7.05 11.39 -7.77
C GLY A 65 6.98 12.66 -6.90
N TRP A 66 5.80 13.00 -6.44
CA TRP A 66 5.56 14.11 -5.50
C TRP A 66 4.38 13.82 -4.59
N GLY A 67 4.30 14.55 -3.52
CA GLY A 67 3.25 14.42 -2.52
C GLY A 67 3.76 13.91 -1.18
N ASN A 68 2.88 13.86 -0.21
CA ASN A 68 3.19 13.36 1.12
C ASN A 68 2.10 12.38 1.54
N VAL A 69 2.48 11.14 1.76
CA VAL A 69 1.63 10.05 2.24
C VAL A 69 1.93 9.68 3.69
N GLY A 70 2.53 10.60 4.44
CA GLY A 70 2.77 10.40 5.86
C GLY A 70 1.45 10.28 6.64
N LEU A 71 1.43 9.36 7.60
CA LEU A 71 0.31 9.19 8.52
C LEU A 71 -0.01 10.51 9.24
N ASP A 72 1.03 11.23 9.68
CA ASP A 72 0.89 12.53 10.34
C ASP A 72 0.20 13.57 9.45
N GLN A 73 0.49 13.55 8.16
CA GLN A 73 -0.16 14.46 7.21
C GLN A 73 -1.64 14.14 7.05
N ALA A 74 -1.98 12.85 6.94
CA ALA A 74 -3.37 12.41 6.86
C ALA A 74 -4.14 12.75 8.15
N MET A 75 -3.53 12.53 9.31
CA MET A 75 -4.11 12.89 10.59
C MET A 75 -4.37 14.39 10.71
N LYS A 76 -3.40 15.23 10.33
CA LYS A 76 -3.56 16.69 10.32
C LYS A 76 -4.68 17.13 9.40
N ASN A 77 -4.77 16.56 8.19
CA ASN A 77 -5.81 16.88 7.23
C ASN A 77 -7.22 16.52 7.74
N GLY A 78 -7.34 15.45 8.53
CA GLY A 78 -8.59 15.00 9.14
C GLY A 78 -8.84 15.52 10.55
N GLY A 79 -7.91 16.25 11.15
CA GLY A 79 -7.99 16.67 12.55
C GLY A 79 -8.00 15.50 13.54
N ILE A 80 -7.40 14.37 13.16
CA ILE A 80 -7.44 13.12 13.91
C ILE A 80 -6.35 13.13 14.97
N LYS A 81 -6.73 12.86 16.21
CA LYS A 81 -5.80 12.71 17.34
C LYS A 81 -5.54 11.25 17.70
N GLN A 82 -6.54 10.40 17.48
CA GLN A 82 -6.42 8.98 17.73
C GLN A 82 -6.84 8.17 16.50
N VAL A 83 -5.94 7.36 15.97
CA VAL A 83 -6.19 6.51 14.80
C VAL A 83 -6.96 5.26 15.21
N SER A 84 -8.07 4.98 14.53
CA SER A 84 -8.83 3.74 14.68
C SER A 84 -8.38 2.70 13.69
N HIS A 85 -8.29 3.05 12.40
CA HIS A 85 -7.74 2.18 11.37
C HIS A 85 -7.19 3.00 10.21
N THR A 86 -6.37 2.36 9.41
CA THR A 86 -5.74 2.98 8.26
C THR A 86 -5.91 2.09 7.05
N ASP A 87 -6.46 2.66 5.99
CA ASP A 87 -6.57 2.04 4.69
C ASP A 87 -5.62 2.71 3.71
N TYR A 88 -5.32 2.05 2.62
CA TYR A 88 -4.66 2.68 1.48
C TYR A 88 -5.45 2.44 0.21
N ARG A 89 -5.35 3.37 -0.72
CA ARG A 89 -5.91 3.28 -2.06
C ARG A 89 -4.81 3.48 -3.09
N ILE A 90 -4.77 2.58 -4.04
CA ILE A 90 -3.87 2.67 -5.19
C ILE A 90 -4.71 2.84 -6.43
N GLU A 91 -4.42 3.90 -7.18
CA GLU A 91 -4.98 4.16 -8.49
C GLU A 91 -3.84 4.14 -9.50
N ASN A 92 -3.97 3.35 -10.55
CA ASN A 92 -2.99 3.24 -11.62
C ASN A 92 -3.70 3.38 -12.96
N TYR A 93 -3.17 4.24 -13.81
CA TYR A 93 -3.69 4.52 -15.15
C TYR A 93 -2.58 4.21 -16.17
N ALA A 94 -2.67 3.04 -16.80
CA ALA A 94 -1.80 2.58 -17.89
C ALA A 94 -0.29 2.71 -17.61
N LEU A 95 0.15 2.55 -16.36
CA LEU A 95 1.53 2.75 -15.91
C LEU A 95 2.09 4.18 -16.15
N ILE A 96 1.28 5.07 -16.69
CA ILE A 96 1.68 6.45 -16.95
C ILE A 96 1.52 7.30 -15.70
N TYR A 97 0.42 7.11 -14.98
CA TYR A 97 0.12 7.86 -13.78
C TYR A 97 -0.32 6.93 -12.66
N GLN A 98 0.26 7.12 -11.49
CA GLN A 98 -0.13 6.42 -10.28
C GLN A 98 -0.42 7.42 -9.18
N ARG A 99 -1.47 7.13 -8.41
CA ARG A 99 -1.78 7.80 -7.16
C ARG A 99 -1.81 6.78 -6.03
N PHE A 100 -1.12 7.10 -4.97
CA PHE A 100 -1.20 6.37 -3.71
C PHE A 100 -1.82 7.29 -2.67
N THR A 101 -2.87 6.84 -2.00
CA THR A 101 -3.57 7.60 -0.99
C THR A 101 -3.64 6.79 0.29
N ILE A 102 -3.22 7.38 1.39
CA ILE A 102 -3.48 6.84 2.73
C ILE A 102 -4.76 7.49 3.25
N ILE A 103 -5.63 6.67 3.78
CA ILE A 103 -6.91 7.06 4.37
C ILE A 103 -6.87 6.65 5.83
N VAL A 104 -6.85 7.63 6.70
CA VAL A 104 -6.84 7.41 8.14
C VAL A 104 -8.22 7.71 8.68
N LYS A 105 -8.77 6.78 9.43
CA LYS A 105 -10.00 6.98 10.16
C LYS A 105 -9.72 6.91 11.65
N GLY A 106 -10.31 7.83 12.39
CA GLY A 106 -10.06 7.96 13.81
C GLY A 106 -10.98 8.96 14.48
N GLU A 107 -10.57 9.38 15.63
CA GLU A 107 -11.32 10.33 16.46
C GLU A 107 -10.56 11.64 16.61
N THR A 108 -11.31 12.74 16.58
CA THR A 108 -10.78 14.09 16.77
C THR A 108 -10.47 14.38 18.25
N GLU A 109 -11.12 13.64 19.13
CA GLU A 109 -10.84 13.68 20.57
C GLU A 109 -10.30 12.33 21.03
N PRO A 110 -9.31 12.29 21.92
CA PRO A 110 -8.88 11.04 22.52
C PRO A 110 -10.07 10.41 23.24
N ARG A 111 -10.36 9.14 22.96
CA ARG A 111 -11.26 8.39 23.82
C ARG A 111 -10.70 8.41 25.21
N GLU A 112 -11.35 9.05 26.12
CA GLU A 112 -11.16 8.75 27.54
C GLU A 112 -11.54 7.30 27.72
N GLY A 113 -10.54 6.47 28.01
CA GLY A 113 -10.80 5.08 28.35
C GLY A 113 -11.81 5.03 29.48
N PRO A 114 -12.64 3.99 29.58
CA PRO A 114 -13.61 3.89 30.66
C PRO A 114 -12.88 4.08 32.00
N PRO A 115 -13.39 4.95 32.88
CA PRO A 115 -12.80 5.14 34.18
C PRO A 115 -12.92 3.83 34.98
N GLY A 116 -11.80 3.21 35.28
CA GLY A 116 -11.79 2.12 36.24
C GLY A 116 -11.71 0.72 35.67
N GLY A 117 -10.59 0.39 35.10
CA GLY A 117 -10.05 -0.97 35.12
C GLY A 117 -8.97 -1.07 36.20
N GLY A 118 -9.33 -0.76 37.44
CA GLY A 118 -8.47 -1.07 38.58
C GLY A 118 -8.32 -2.59 38.63
N ARG A 119 -7.14 -3.09 38.29
CA ARG A 119 -6.78 -4.46 38.67
C ARG A 119 -6.68 -4.53 40.20
N PRO A 120 -7.28 -5.56 40.78
CA PRO A 120 -6.97 -5.91 42.16
C PRO A 120 -5.52 -6.36 42.30
#